data_300ddecc0f432ad5b9eb605a6bf0fd39
#
_entry.id   300ddecc0f432ad5b9eb605a6bf0fd39
#
_cell.length_a   1.000
_cell.length_b   1.000
_cell.length_c   1.000
_cell.angle_alpha   90.00
_cell.angle_beta   90.00
_cell.angle_gamma   90.00
#
_symmetry.space_group_name_H-M   'P 1'
#
loop_
_entity.id
_entity.type
_entity.pdbx_description
1 polymer ?
#
loop_
_entity_poly.entity_id
_entity_poly.type
_entity_poly.pdbx_seq_one_letter_code
_entity_poly.pdbx_strand_id
1 'polypeptide(L)'
;MGVILMTKHTTEMKMVSISKLIPYVNNARTHSQEQVNKLRGSLREFGFINPVIIDADYNVIAGHGRLIAAKEEGIEEVPCVLVDYLSEAQKKAYILADNRYAQDADWDEELLKLEIEALEGMDFDVSLTGFNEDEIADLFADSEGTGAEDDDFDLSDALEKATFVERGDVWIVGRHRLMCGDATSEKDVAILMDNKRANLIITDPPYNVAFESSDGLSIKNDRMENEKFYEFLLSAFKNMAGHLEKGGSAYVFHADTEGLNFRKAFIDAGFHLSGCCIWVKNSLVLGRSDYQWQHEPVLYGFLQNGKHFWSKNAGRSQTTIWNFDKPKKNKNHPTSKPLELLAYPIGNSSSENAIVIDTFGGSGSTLMTCEQTNRICYTMEIDEKYASVILRRYVEDTDNAENVYVIRNGEKMMYSDLVKEVDFGDGTTE
;
A
#
# COMPACT_ATOMS: atom_id res chain seq x y z
N MET A 1 19.62 -36.25 -28.32
CA MET A 1 20.07 -34.87 -28.51
C MET A 1 19.85 -34.53 -29.97
N GLY A 2 18.68 -33.97 -30.32
CA GLY A 2 18.34 -33.62 -31.71
C GLY A 2 18.94 -32.26 -32.03
N VAL A 3 19.79 -32.22 -33.05
CA VAL A 3 20.29 -30.97 -33.62
C VAL A 3 19.12 -30.28 -34.32
N ILE A 4 18.64 -29.16 -33.75
CA ILE A 4 17.69 -28.30 -34.45
C ILE A 4 18.49 -27.62 -35.59
N LEU A 5 18.33 -28.11 -36.80
CA LEU A 5 18.78 -27.41 -38.01
C LEU A 5 17.91 -26.14 -38.15
N MET A 6 18.45 -24.98 -37.76
CA MET A 6 17.89 -23.69 -38.17
C MET A 6 18.04 -23.60 -39.70
N THR A 7 16.95 -23.82 -40.42
CA THR A 7 16.87 -23.49 -41.84
C THR A 7 17.05 -21.99 -42.00
N LYS A 8 18.15 -21.54 -42.62
CA LYS A 8 18.37 -20.14 -43.01
C LYS A 8 17.34 -19.75 -44.06
N HIS A 9 16.20 -19.20 -43.65
CA HIS A 9 15.31 -18.51 -44.57
C HIS A 9 15.85 -17.10 -44.79
N THR A 10 16.10 -16.75 -46.04
CA THR A 10 16.42 -15.35 -46.43
C THR A 10 15.13 -14.56 -46.48
N THR A 11 15.03 -13.56 -45.64
CA THR A 11 13.91 -12.58 -45.65
C THR A 11 14.34 -11.41 -46.54
N GLU A 12 13.53 -11.06 -47.52
CA GLU A 12 13.74 -9.92 -48.39
C GLU A 12 12.93 -8.72 -47.83
N MET A 13 13.58 -7.56 -47.64
CA MET A 13 12.91 -6.32 -47.28
C MET A 13 12.65 -5.48 -48.52
N LYS A 14 11.42 -5.03 -48.73
CA LYS A 14 11.02 -4.21 -49.86
C LYS A 14 9.99 -3.15 -49.45
N MET A 15 9.99 -2.04 -50.16
CA MET A 15 8.92 -1.03 -50.03
C MET A 15 7.67 -1.54 -50.76
N VAL A 16 6.53 -1.45 -50.06
CA VAL A 16 5.23 -1.91 -50.58
C VAL A 16 4.20 -0.83 -50.36
N SER A 17 3.44 -0.53 -51.41
CA SER A 17 2.32 0.43 -51.29
C SER A 17 1.28 -0.08 -50.29
N ILE A 18 0.87 0.79 -49.35
CA ILE A 18 -0.13 0.48 -48.34
C ILE A 18 -1.45 -0.01 -48.97
N SER A 19 -1.78 0.49 -50.18
CA SER A 19 -3.00 0.09 -50.88
C SER A 19 -3.03 -1.40 -51.30
N LYS A 20 -1.87 -2.05 -51.34
CA LYS A 20 -1.72 -3.49 -51.68
C LYS A 20 -1.79 -4.37 -50.45
N LEU A 21 -1.60 -3.84 -49.25
CA LEU A 21 -1.52 -4.61 -48.01
C LEU A 21 -2.94 -4.98 -47.52
N ILE A 22 -3.10 -6.26 -47.21
CA ILE A 22 -4.37 -6.83 -46.73
C ILE A 22 -4.25 -7.11 -45.25
N PRO A 23 -4.89 -6.31 -44.39
CA PRO A 23 -4.91 -6.55 -42.95
C PRO A 23 -5.60 -7.90 -42.64
N TYR A 24 -5.06 -8.64 -41.66
CA TYR A 24 -5.67 -9.90 -41.22
C TYR A 24 -7.02 -9.64 -40.53
N VAL A 25 -8.11 -10.13 -41.11
CA VAL A 25 -9.50 -9.86 -40.65
C VAL A 25 -9.78 -10.38 -39.24
N ASN A 26 -9.17 -11.52 -38.87
CA ASN A 26 -9.35 -12.11 -37.53
C ASN A 26 -8.25 -11.71 -36.55
N ASN A 27 -7.68 -10.52 -36.68
CA ASN A 27 -6.72 -10.03 -35.71
C ASN A 27 -7.41 -9.78 -34.36
N ALA A 28 -7.05 -10.60 -33.35
CA ALA A 28 -7.63 -10.51 -32.01
C ALA A 28 -7.18 -9.26 -31.23
N ARG A 29 -6.12 -8.57 -31.68
CA ARG A 29 -5.60 -7.37 -31.02
C ARG A 29 -6.30 -6.12 -31.56
N THR A 30 -6.96 -5.40 -30.65
CA THR A 30 -7.53 -4.09 -30.93
C THR A 30 -6.50 -2.99 -30.67
N HIS A 31 -6.56 -1.91 -31.41
CA HIS A 31 -5.68 -0.74 -31.25
C HIS A 31 -6.53 0.46 -30.87
N SER A 32 -6.27 1.03 -29.67
CA SER A 32 -6.90 2.27 -29.25
C SER A 32 -6.38 3.46 -30.08
N GLN A 33 -7.15 4.52 -30.18
CA GLN A 33 -6.69 5.73 -30.88
C GLN A 33 -5.47 6.35 -30.19
N GLU A 34 -5.37 6.23 -28.88
CA GLU A 34 -4.21 6.65 -28.11
C GLU A 34 -2.95 5.91 -28.54
N GLN A 35 -3.00 4.56 -28.61
CA GLN A 35 -1.89 3.75 -29.11
C GLN A 35 -1.51 4.08 -30.53
N VAL A 36 -2.49 4.31 -31.41
CA VAL A 36 -2.23 4.76 -32.78
C VAL A 36 -1.51 6.10 -32.80
N ASN A 37 -1.92 7.07 -31.97
CA ASN A 37 -1.27 8.36 -31.86
C ASN A 37 0.18 8.27 -31.35
N LYS A 38 0.48 7.40 -30.37
CA LYS A 38 1.86 7.13 -29.93
C LYS A 38 2.70 6.56 -31.07
N LEU A 39 2.17 5.60 -31.85
CA LEU A 39 2.85 5.05 -33.02
C LEU A 39 3.07 6.09 -34.12
N ARG A 40 2.14 7.03 -34.34
CA ARG A 40 2.29 8.13 -35.29
C ARG A 40 3.43 9.05 -34.87
N GLY A 41 3.51 9.44 -33.58
CA GLY A 41 4.63 10.20 -33.03
C GLY A 41 5.97 9.52 -33.29
N SER A 42 6.05 8.22 -32.97
CA SER A 42 7.24 7.41 -33.24
C SER A 42 7.63 7.34 -34.72
N LEU A 43 6.64 7.24 -35.63
CA LEU A 43 6.91 7.23 -37.06
C LEU A 43 7.44 8.57 -37.58
N ARG A 44 6.98 9.70 -37.03
CA ARG A 44 7.47 11.04 -37.40
C ARG A 44 8.90 11.28 -36.95
N GLU A 45 9.24 10.85 -35.72
CA GLU A 45 10.56 11.09 -35.13
C GLU A 45 11.61 10.12 -35.66
N PHE A 46 11.33 8.82 -35.57
CA PHE A 46 12.30 7.75 -35.87
C PHE A 46 12.19 7.20 -37.29
N GLY A 47 11.12 7.54 -38.01
CA GLY A 47 10.79 6.88 -39.26
C GLY A 47 10.25 5.45 -39.09
N PHE A 48 10.14 4.73 -40.19
CA PHE A 48 9.62 3.35 -40.20
C PHE A 48 10.75 2.33 -39.98
N ILE A 49 11.29 2.24 -38.75
CA ILE A 49 12.45 1.38 -38.43
C ILE A 49 12.06 -0.10 -38.38
N ASN A 50 10.90 -0.43 -37.81
CA ASN A 50 10.47 -1.80 -37.61
C ASN A 50 9.45 -2.21 -38.69
N PRO A 51 9.82 -3.05 -39.72
CA PRO A 51 9.00 -3.29 -40.89
C PRO A 51 7.71 -4.07 -40.58
N VAL A 52 6.76 -4.02 -41.52
CA VAL A 52 5.56 -4.86 -41.54
C VAL A 52 5.91 -6.23 -42.05
N ILE A 53 5.47 -7.32 -41.43
CA ILE A 53 5.67 -8.69 -41.92
C ILE A 53 4.47 -9.09 -42.76
N ILE A 54 4.72 -9.53 -43.97
CA ILE A 54 3.70 -9.92 -44.95
C ILE A 54 3.99 -11.31 -45.58
N ASP A 55 2.95 -11.93 -46.09
CA ASP A 55 3.10 -13.11 -46.93
C ASP A 55 3.19 -12.76 -48.44
N ALA A 56 3.28 -13.82 -49.29
CA ALA A 56 3.39 -13.66 -50.76
C ALA A 56 2.14 -12.98 -51.38
N ASP A 57 0.99 -13.09 -50.73
CA ASP A 57 -0.28 -12.50 -51.19
C ASP A 57 -0.55 -11.13 -50.56
N TYR A 58 0.48 -10.52 -49.94
CA TYR A 58 0.43 -9.24 -49.25
C TYR A 58 -0.47 -9.21 -48.00
N ASN A 59 -0.85 -10.38 -47.45
CA ASN A 59 -1.56 -10.40 -46.15
C ASN A 59 -0.59 -10.01 -45.01
N VAL A 60 -1.03 -9.13 -44.14
CA VAL A 60 -0.26 -8.66 -42.98
C VAL A 60 -0.25 -9.72 -41.91
N ILE A 61 0.94 -10.21 -41.53
CA ILE A 61 1.17 -11.15 -40.45
C ILE A 61 1.46 -10.42 -39.13
N ALA A 62 2.31 -9.37 -39.16
CA ALA A 62 2.63 -8.54 -37.98
C ALA A 62 2.83 -7.07 -38.37
N GLY A 63 2.56 -6.15 -37.39
CA GLY A 63 2.70 -4.71 -37.57
C GLY A 63 1.40 -3.99 -37.93
N HIS A 64 0.24 -4.55 -37.60
CA HIS A 64 -1.07 -3.93 -37.88
C HIS A 64 -1.22 -2.52 -37.31
N GLY A 65 -0.80 -2.27 -36.06
CA GLY A 65 -0.85 -0.92 -35.46
C GLY A 65 0.00 0.11 -36.21
N ARG A 66 1.24 -0.29 -36.61
CA ARG A 66 2.14 0.57 -37.41
C ARG A 66 1.55 0.88 -38.81
N LEU A 67 0.86 -0.11 -39.41
CA LEU A 67 0.18 0.11 -40.69
C LEU A 67 -0.99 1.10 -40.56
N ILE A 68 -1.76 1.03 -39.48
CA ILE A 68 -2.84 1.99 -39.20
C ILE A 68 -2.24 3.40 -39.02
N ALA A 69 -1.20 3.53 -38.19
CA ALA A 69 -0.52 4.80 -37.93
C ALA A 69 0.07 5.41 -39.22
N ALA A 70 0.74 4.58 -40.04
CA ALA A 70 1.28 5.02 -41.34
C ALA A 70 0.20 5.51 -42.31
N LYS A 71 -0.95 4.84 -42.34
CA LYS A 71 -2.09 5.24 -43.15
C LYS A 71 -2.66 6.59 -42.71
N GLU A 72 -2.78 6.82 -41.39
CA GLU A 72 -3.23 8.12 -40.86
C GLU A 72 -2.20 9.25 -41.05
N GLU A 73 -0.91 8.90 -41.13
CA GLU A 73 0.16 9.86 -41.48
C GLU A 73 0.25 10.15 -42.99
N GLY A 74 -0.55 9.47 -43.82
CA GLY A 74 -0.51 9.66 -45.27
C GLY A 74 0.73 9.06 -45.95
N ILE A 75 1.40 8.09 -45.30
CA ILE A 75 2.53 7.38 -45.89
C ILE A 75 2.00 6.45 -46.99
N GLU A 76 2.54 6.57 -48.19
CA GLU A 76 2.06 5.79 -49.34
C GLU A 76 2.69 4.40 -49.41
N GLU A 77 3.99 4.27 -49.03
CA GLU A 77 4.74 2.99 -49.07
C GLU A 77 5.41 2.74 -47.71
N VAL A 78 5.41 1.49 -47.30
CA VAL A 78 6.03 1.05 -46.04
C VAL A 78 7.01 -0.09 -46.25
N PRO A 79 8.09 -0.18 -45.45
CA PRO A 79 9.01 -1.31 -45.53
C PRO A 79 8.32 -2.56 -45.04
N CYS A 80 8.40 -3.61 -45.87
CA CYS A 80 7.82 -4.93 -45.58
C CYS A 80 8.88 -6.00 -45.65
N VAL A 81 8.77 -6.98 -44.76
CA VAL A 81 9.52 -8.23 -44.80
C VAL A 81 8.61 -9.32 -45.34
N LEU A 82 9.02 -9.94 -46.45
CA LEU A 82 8.30 -11.07 -47.05
C LEU A 82 8.66 -12.38 -46.35
N VAL A 83 7.63 -13.12 -45.89
CA VAL A 83 7.72 -14.42 -45.26
C VAL A 83 6.80 -15.38 -46.01
N ASP A 84 7.35 -16.14 -46.93
CA ASP A 84 6.63 -17.01 -47.85
C ASP A 84 6.70 -18.51 -47.50
N TYR A 85 7.47 -18.84 -46.47
CA TYR A 85 7.76 -20.23 -46.07
C TYR A 85 6.87 -20.76 -44.94
N LEU A 86 6.00 -19.94 -44.35
CA LEU A 86 5.08 -20.34 -43.29
C LEU A 86 3.81 -20.99 -43.86
N SER A 87 3.40 -22.11 -43.31
CA SER A 87 2.07 -22.65 -43.55
C SER A 87 0.98 -21.78 -42.92
N GLU A 88 -0.27 -21.91 -43.36
CA GLU A 88 -1.41 -21.15 -42.82
C GLU A 88 -1.57 -21.32 -41.29
N ALA A 89 -1.33 -22.53 -40.77
CA ALA A 89 -1.36 -22.78 -39.33
C ALA A 89 -0.22 -22.04 -38.61
N GLN A 90 0.98 -22.00 -39.17
CA GLN A 90 2.13 -21.27 -38.60
C GLN A 90 1.93 -19.76 -38.67
N LYS A 91 1.34 -19.20 -39.73
CA LYS A 91 1.00 -17.75 -39.79
C LYS A 91 0.03 -17.36 -38.66
N LYS A 92 -1.05 -18.16 -38.50
CA LYS A 92 -2.01 -17.89 -37.39
C LYS A 92 -1.38 -18.00 -36.01
N ALA A 93 -0.55 -19.02 -35.80
CA ALA A 93 0.17 -19.19 -34.53
C ALA A 93 1.15 -18.04 -34.28
N TYR A 94 1.88 -17.61 -35.31
CA TYR A 94 2.82 -16.48 -35.19
C TYR A 94 2.13 -15.15 -34.87
N ILE A 95 0.97 -14.85 -35.51
CA ILE A 95 0.17 -13.65 -35.21
C ILE A 95 -0.20 -13.60 -33.72
N LEU A 96 -0.59 -14.72 -33.11
CA LEU A 96 -0.92 -14.79 -31.70
C LEU A 96 0.34 -14.66 -30.82
N ALA A 97 1.43 -15.39 -31.19
CA ALA A 97 2.68 -15.38 -30.42
C ALA A 97 3.35 -14.01 -30.42
N ASP A 98 3.46 -13.32 -31.55
CA ASP A 98 4.03 -11.97 -31.67
C ASP A 98 3.32 -10.97 -30.75
N ASN A 99 1.99 -11.05 -30.71
CA ASN A 99 1.19 -10.20 -29.82
C ASN A 99 1.37 -10.57 -28.33
N ARG A 100 1.57 -11.85 -28.01
CA ARG A 100 1.67 -12.31 -26.61
C ARG A 100 3.04 -12.04 -26.01
N TYR A 101 4.13 -12.30 -26.75
CA TYR A 101 5.50 -12.09 -26.26
C TYR A 101 5.77 -10.65 -25.81
N ALA A 102 5.17 -9.68 -26.50
CA ALA A 102 5.28 -8.27 -26.10
C ALA A 102 4.58 -7.92 -24.77
N GLN A 103 3.66 -8.79 -24.30
CA GLN A 103 2.93 -8.60 -23.02
C GLN A 103 3.57 -9.37 -21.87
N ASP A 104 4.42 -10.35 -22.14
CA ASP A 104 5.03 -11.21 -21.11
C ASP A 104 6.38 -10.68 -20.62
N ALA A 105 6.87 -9.56 -21.16
CA ALA A 105 8.10 -8.90 -20.73
C ALA A 105 7.78 -7.77 -19.76
N ASP A 106 8.43 -7.75 -18.60
CA ASP A 106 8.41 -6.67 -17.64
C ASP A 106 9.62 -5.74 -17.82
N TRP A 107 9.54 -4.53 -17.24
CA TRP A 107 10.63 -3.58 -17.22
C TRP A 107 11.45 -3.73 -15.93
N ASP A 108 12.76 -3.60 -16.03
CA ASP A 108 13.62 -3.32 -14.90
C ASP A 108 13.46 -1.81 -14.60
N GLU A 109 12.70 -1.49 -13.54
CA GLU A 109 12.32 -0.11 -13.23
C GLU A 109 13.53 0.78 -12.91
N GLU A 110 14.57 0.25 -12.26
CA GLU A 110 15.79 1.00 -11.94
C GLU A 110 16.56 1.39 -13.20
N LEU A 111 16.71 0.45 -14.15
CA LEU A 111 17.35 0.73 -15.42
C LEU A 111 16.48 1.65 -16.29
N LEU A 112 15.16 1.49 -16.25
CA LEU A 112 14.24 2.33 -16.99
C LEU A 112 14.28 3.79 -16.51
N LYS A 113 14.37 4.03 -15.19
CA LYS A 113 14.57 5.38 -14.60
C LYS A 113 15.83 6.03 -15.16
N LEU A 114 16.95 5.32 -15.12
CA LEU A 114 18.23 5.82 -15.60
C LEU A 114 18.17 6.21 -17.10
N GLU A 115 17.49 5.42 -17.93
CA GLU A 115 17.36 5.70 -19.36
C GLU A 115 16.44 6.91 -19.63
N ILE A 116 15.33 7.05 -18.89
CA ILE A 116 14.44 8.22 -19.00
C ILE A 116 15.17 9.49 -18.55
N GLU A 117 15.87 9.49 -17.40
CA GLU A 117 16.69 10.61 -16.92
C GLU A 117 17.77 11.00 -17.94
N ALA A 118 18.41 10.01 -18.57
CA ALA A 118 19.41 10.27 -19.58
C ALA A 118 18.80 10.95 -20.82
N LEU A 119 17.59 10.57 -21.25
CA LEU A 119 16.88 11.19 -22.36
C LEU A 119 16.46 12.64 -22.02
N GLU A 120 15.95 12.89 -20.81
CA GLU A 120 15.63 14.24 -20.34
C GLU A 120 16.89 15.11 -20.27
N GLY A 121 18.02 14.57 -19.82
CA GLY A 121 19.32 15.25 -19.80
C GLY A 121 19.86 15.59 -21.19
N MET A 122 19.33 14.96 -22.26
CA MET A 122 19.62 15.24 -23.66
C MET A 122 18.59 16.17 -24.32
N ASP A 123 17.66 16.74 -23.56
CA ASP A 123 16.56 17.59 -24.05
C ASP A 123 15.63 16.84 -25.04
N PHE A 124 15.51 15.50 -24.88
CA PHE A 124 14.68 14.66 -25.72
C PHE A 124 13.25 14.55 -25.19
N ASP A 125 12.26 14.57 -26.07
CA ASP A 125 10.85 14.38 -25.70
C ASP A 125 10.57 12.93 -25.30
N VAL A 126 10.55 12.68 -23.99
CA VAL A 126 10.36 11.33 -23.42
C VAL A 126 8.96 10.73 -23.71
N SER A 127 7.96 11.55 -24.09
CA SER A 127 6.64 11.02 -24.49
C SER A 127 6.74 10.14 -25.76
N LEU A 128 7.79 10.29 -26.55
CA LEU A 128 8.08 9.51 -27.75
C LEU A 128 8.60 8.10 -27.43
N THR A 129 8.98 7.82 -26.19
CA THR A 129 9.33 6.45 -25.74
C THR A 129 8.13 5.52 -25.67
N GLY A 130 6.92 6.09 -25.68
CA GLY A 130 5.66 5.34 -25.58
C GLY A 130 5.07 5.33 -24.17
N PHE A 131 5.83 5.74 -23.15
CA PHE A 131 5.30 5.99 -21.79
C PHE A 131 4.50 7.30 -21.81
N ASN A 132 3.41 7.34 -21.04
CA ASN A 132 2.67 8.60 -20.83
C ASN A 132 3.20 9.35 -19.60
N GLU A 133 2.76 10.59 -19.42
CA GLU A 133 3.20 11.44 -18.32
C GLU A 133 2.89 10.83 -16.94
N ASP A 134 1.75 10.14 -16.81
CA ASP A 134 1.37 9.47 -15.57
C ASP A 134 2.28 8.24 -15.30
N GLU A 135 2.60 7.44 -16.33
CA GLU A 135 3.51 6.28 -16.23
C GLU A 135 4.94 6.72 -15.88
N ILE A 136 5.40 7.83 -16.46
CA ILE A 136 6.71 8.42 -16.13
C ILE A 136 6.68 8.99 -14.70
N ALA A 137 5.64 9.73 -14.34
CA ALA A 137 5.49 10.26 -12.99
C ALA A 137 5.44 9.13 -11.95
N ASP A 138 4.76 8.01 -12.23
CA ASP A 138 4.70 6.84 -11.36
C ASP A 138 6.07 6.13 -11.25
N LEU A 139 6.83 6.07 -12.36
CA LEU A 139 8.18 5.52 -12.37
C LEU A 139 9.15 6.35 -11.53
N PHE A 140 9.01 7.69 -11.56
CA PHE A 140 9.80 8.64 -10.77
C PHE A 140 9.13 9.09 -9.48
N ALA A 141 7.88 8.72 -9.24
CA ALA A 141 7.36 8.73 -7.89
C ALA A 141 8.29 7.81 -7.11
N ASP A 142 9.34 8.44 -6.57
CA ASP A 142 10.20 7.75 -5.64
C ASP A 142 9.29 6.99 -4.69
N SER A 143 9.53 5.71 -4.54
CA SER A 143 9.54 5.12 -3.22
C SER A 143 10.60 5.89 -2.40
N GLU A 144 10.43 7.22 -2.20
CA GLU A 144 10.88 7.85 -0.96
C GLU A 144 10.33 6.92 0.08
N GLY A 145 11.22 6.20 0.73
CA GLY A 145 10.84 5.20 1.70
C GLY A 145 9.69 5.80 2.49
N THR A 146 8.66 5.04 2.83
CA THR A 146 7.34 5.51 3.31
C THR A 146 7.39 6.69 4.28
N GLY A 147 8.58 7.26 4.48
CA GLY A 147 8.93 8.36 5.37
C GLY A 147 8.97 7.93 6.84
N ALA A 148 8.93 6.63 7.11
CA ALA A 148 9.06 6.09 8.46
C ALA A 148 10.01 4.90 8.48
N GLU A 149 10.87 4.85 9.49
CA GLU A 149 11.81 3.77 9.75
C GLU A 149 11.47 3.12 11.09
N ASP A 150 11.65 1.80 11.18
CA ASP A 150 11.45 1.08 12.45
C ASP A 150 12.46 1.56 13.49
N ASP A 151 11.95 1.85 14.70
CA ASP A 151 12.75 2.20 15.87
C ASP A 151 13.42 0.95 16.49
N ASP A 152 14.46 1.20 17.31
CA ASP A 152 15.17 0.14 18.06
C ASP A 152 14.51 -0.17 19.43
N PHE A 153 13.24 0.24 19.64
CA PHE A 153 12.54 0.14 20.92
C PHE A 153 12.35 -1.32 21.39
N ASP A 154 12.78 -1.60 22.62
CA ASP A 154 12.59 -2.91 23.26
C ASP A 154 11.25 -2.99 24.02
N LEU A 155 10.25 -3.54 23.35
CA LEU A 155 8.91 -3.72 23.94
C LEU A 155 8.94 -4.63 25.15
N SER A 156 9.81 -5.68 25.19
CA SER A 156 9.93 -6.61 26.32
C SER A 156 10.39 -5.89 27.57
N ASP A 157 11.48 -5.14 27.45
CA ASP A 157 12.04 -4.35 28.57
C ASP A 157 11.01 -3.32 29.06
N ALA A 158 10.34 -2.64 28.14
CA ALA A 158 9.32 -1.65 28.50
C ALA A 158 8.10 -2.25 29.22
N LEU A 159 7.72 -3.49 28.88
CA LEU A 159 6.65 -4.22 29.55
C LEU A 159 7.05 -4.73 30.95
N GLU A 160 8.33 -4.84 31.27
CA GLU A 160 8.81 -5.19 32.62
C GLU A 160 8.80 -3.98 33.57
N LYS A 161 8.82 -2.75 33.04
CA LYS A 161 8.83 -1.51 33.82
C LYS A 161 7.47 -1.25 34.47
N ALA A 162 7.48 -0.43 35.54
CA ALA A 162 6.28 -0.11 36.30
C ALA A 162 5.25 0.68 35.46
N THR A 163 3.98 0.40 35.72
CA THR A 163 2.84 1.10 35.08
C THR A 163 2.54 2.39 35.83
N PHE A 164 2.34 3.51 35.10
CA PHE A 164 2.01 4.83 35.66
C PHE A 164 0.76 5.47 35.05
N VAL A 165 0.25 4.89 33.97
CA VAL A 165 -1.01 5.30 33.35
C VAL A 165 -2.17 4.69 34.10
N GLU A 166 -3.26 5.46 34.29
CA GLU A 166 -4.50 5.02 34.91
C GLU A 166 -5.64 4.99 33.90
N ARG A 167 -6.62 4.13 34.17
CA ARG A 167 -7.84 4.08 33.36
C ARG A 167 -8.57 5.41 33.36
N GLY A 168 -8.87 5.94 32.16
CA GLY A 168 -9.51 7.24 31.94
C GLY A 168 -8.53 8.38 31.72
N ASP A 169 -7.24 8.17 31.88
CA ASP A 169 -6.22 9.19 31.56
C ASP A 169 -6.29 9.61 30.10
N VAL A 170 -6.13 10.91 29.89
CA VAL A 170 -5.88 11.47 28.56
C VAL A 170 -4.55 12.21 28.60
N TRP A 171 -3.58 11.63 27.94
CA TRP A 171 -2.24 12.15 27.81
C TRP A 171 -2.10 13.04 26.57
N ILE A 172 -1.44 14.16 26.74
CA ILE A 172 -0.90 14.96 25.64
C ILE A 172 0.53 14.49 25.41
N VAL A 173 0.82 14.09 24.19
CA VAL A 173 2.09 13.47 23.78
C VAL A 173 2.65 14.28 22.61
N GLY A 174 3.38 15.35 22.92
CA GLY A 174 3.74 16.36 21.92
C GLY A 174 2.48 16.96 21.27
N ARG A 175 2.28 16.67 19.99
CA ARG A 175 1.07 17.07 19.24
C ARG A 175 -0.02 16.00 19.21
N HIS A 176 0.28 14.79 19.71
CA HIS A 176 -0.63 13.65 19.73
C HIS A 176 -1.45 13.56 21.01
N ARG A 177 -2.39 12.62 21.03
CA ARG A 177 -3.20 12.29 22.21
C ARG A 177 -3.24 10.77 22.40
N LEU A 178 -3.07 10.33 23.63
CA LEU A 178 -3.26 8.96 24.05
C LEU A 178 -4.31 8.92 25.15
N MET A 179 -5.32 8.06 25.04
CA MET A 179 -6.28 7.80 26.11
C MET A 179 -6.18 6.35 26.58
N CYS A 180 -6.11 6.14 27.87
CA CYS A 180 -6.35 4.83 28.46
C CYS A 180 -7.86 4.59 28.54
N GLY A 181 -8.46 3.98 27.51
CA GLY A 181 -9.89 3.94 27.28
C GLY A 181 -10.40 2.65 26.66
N ASP A 182 -11.69 2.60 26.35
CA ASP A 182 -12.38 1.48 25.70
C ASP A 182 -12.90 1.92 24.33
N ALA A 183 -12.41 1.31 23.26
CA ALA A 183 -12.82 1.60 21.88
C ALA A 183 -14.33 1.42 21.64
N THR A 184 -14.98 0.56 22.42
CA THR A 184 -16.44 0.32 22.35
C THR A 184 -17.27 1.38 23.10
N SER A 185 -16.62 2.21 23.92
CA SER A 185 -17.25 3.31 24.65
C SER A 185 -17.31 4.57 23.79
N GLU A 186 -18.51 4.96 23.34
CA GLU A 186 -18.71 6.22 22.61
C GLU A 186 -18.19 7.43 23.42
N LYS A 187 -18.39 7.41 24.75
CA LYS A 187 -17.91 8.46 25.65
C LYS A 187 -16.39 8.59 25.64
N ASP A 188 -15.68 7.46 25.72
CA ASP A 188 -14.21 7.48 25.76
C ASP A 188 -13.66 7.99 24.43
N VAL A 189 -14.20 7.53 23.29
CA VAL A 189 -13.80 8.01 21.98
C VAL A 189 -14.09 9.50 21.80
N ALA A 190 -15.23 9.99 22.29
CA ALA A 190 -15.55 11.42 22.26
C ALA A 190 -14.57 12.27 23.11
N ILE A 191 -14.13 11.76 24.27
CA ILE A 191 -13.12 12.39 25.12
C ILE A 191 -11.75 12.42 24.41
N LEU A 192 -11.34 11.29 23.83
CA LEU A 192 -10.11 11.22 23.03
C LEU A 192 -10.12 12.27 21.92
N MET A 193 -11.21 12.36 21.19
CA MET A 193 -11.33 13.21 20.00
C MET A 193 -11.49 14.71 20.30
N ASP A 194 -11.89 15.09 21.50
CA ASP A 194 -11.96 16.49 21.94
C ASP A 194 -12.65 17.42 20.93
N ASN A 195 -13.82 17.03 20.47
CA ASN A 195 -14.60 17.70 19.43
C ASN A 195 -13.93 17.84 18.06
N LYS A 196 -12.81 17.18 17.82
CA LYS A 196 -12.16 17.12 16.51
C LYS A 196 -12.66 15.90 15.71
N ARG A 197 -12.36 15.91 14.42
CA ARG A 197 -12.60 14.79 13.54
C ARG A 197 -11.30 14.28 12.96
N ALA A 198 -11.18 12.96 12.86
CA ALA A 198 -10.04 12.33 12.20
C ALA A 198 -10.21 12.38 10.68
N ASN A 199 -9.11 12.40 9.98
CA ASN A 199 -9.07 12.32 8.51
C ASN A 199 -8.94 10.89 8.03
N LEU A 200 -8.32 10.03 8.86
CA LEU A 200 -7.98 8.66 8.55
C LEU A 200 -8.14 7.77 9.80
N ILE A 201 -8.64 6.56 9.58
CA ILE A 201 -8.57 5.45 10.54
C ILE A 201 -7.51 4.47 10.02
N ILE A 202 -6.56 4.12 10.90
CA ILE A 202 -5.69 2.96 10.70
C ILE A 202 -5.62 2.22 12.03
N THR A 203 -5.99 0.93 12.06
CA THR A 203 -6.20 0.26 13.34
C THR A 203 -6.04 -1.25 13.26
N ASP A 204 -5.61 -1.85 14.36
CA ASP A 204 -5.30 -3.28 14.50
C ASP A 204 -6.03 -3.86 15.73
N PRO A 205 -7.36 -4.07 15.65
CA PRO A 205 -8.12 -4.61 16.78
C PRO A 205 -7.77 -6.08 17.06
N PRO A 206 -8.10 -6.61 18.26
CA PRO A 206 -7.95 -8.03 18.56
C PRO A 206 -8.58 -8.93 17.49
N TYR A 207 -7.93 -10.06 17.17
CA TYR A 207 -8.34 -10.96 16.08
C TYR A 207 -9.23 -12.12 16.52
N ASN A 208 -9.55 -12.24 17.80
CA ASN A 208 -10.32 -13.36 18.40
C ASN A 208 -9.69 -14.74 18.18
N VAL A 209 -8.36 -14.78 18.15
CA VAL A 209 -7.59 -16.01 17.92
C VAL A 209 -7.03 -16.60 19.21
N ALA A 210 -7.39 -16.06 20.38
CA ALA A 210 -6.91 -16.44 21.71
C ALA A 210 -5.38 -16.47 21.78
N PHE A 211 -4.74 -15.38 21.34
CA PHE A 211 -3.29 -15.27 21.29
C PHE A 211 -2.69 -15.37 22.70
N GLU A 212 -1.76 -16.30 22.87
CA GLU A 212 -0.86 -16.38 24.04
C GLU A 212 0.58 -16.44 23.53
N SER A 213 1.41 -15.50 23.99
CA SER A 213 2.85 -15.57 23.70
C SER A 213 3.53 -16.66 24.54
N SER A 214 4.74 -17.08 24.13
CA SER A 214 5.58 -18.02 24.92
C SER A 214 5.85 -17.54 26.35
N ASP A 215 5.78 -16.24 26.57
CA ASP A 215 6.08 -15.57 27.84
C ASP A 215 4.80 -15.25 28.65
N GLY A 216 3.66 -15.81 28.23
CA GLY A 216 2.38 -15.69 28.94
C GLY A 216 1.65 -14.36 28.73
N LEU A 217 2.06 -13.53 27.78
CA LEU A 217 1.32 -12.33 27.41
C LEU A 217 0.07 -12.70 26.61
N SER A 218 -1.07 -12.16 27.03
CA SER A 218 -2.36 -12.30 26.34
C SER A 218 -2.92 -10.95 25.94
N ILE A 219 -3.67 -10.93 24.85
CA ILE A 219 -4.34 -9.70 24.36
C ILE A 219 -5.73 -9.63 25.02
N LYS A 220 -6.08 -8.49 25.64
CA LYS A 220 -7.43 -8.26 26.15
C LYS A 220 -8.44 -8.36 25.01
N ASN A 221 -9.59 -8.99 25.25
CA ASN A 221 -10.68 -9.16 24.29
C ASN A 221 -10.38 -10.06 23.07
N ASP A 222 -9.34 -10.88 23.10
CA ASP A 222 -8.95 -11.79 21.98
C ASP A 222 -9.58 -13.21 22.09
N ARG A 223 -10.59 -13.39 22.95
CA ARG A 223 -11.34 -14.64 23.09
C ARG A 223 -12.81 -14.38 23.40
N MET A 224 -13.64 -14.30 22.37
CA MET A 224 -15.07 -14.05 22.46
C MET A 224 -15.87 -15.08 21.66
N GLU A 225 -17.14 -15.26 22.02
CA GLU A 225 -18.12 -15.91 21.15
C GLU A 225 -18.35 -15.08 19.89
N ASN A 226 -18.61 -15.73 18.76
CA ASN A 226 -18.70 -15.12 17.43
C ASN A 226 -19.62 -13.89 17.37
N GLU A 227 -20.83 -13.99 17.95
CA GLU A 227 -21.78 -12.87 17.96
C GLU A 227 -21.31 -11.69 18.81
N LYS A 228 -20.72 -11.97 19.99
CA LYS A 228 -20.15 -10.93 20.85
C LYS A 228 -18.94 -10.24 20.22
N PHE A 229 -18.14 -10.99 19.49
CA PHE A 229 -17.01 -10.43 18.75
C PHE A 229 -17.46 -9.51 17.64
N TYR A 230 -18.49 -9.91 16.88
CA TYR A 230 -19.09 -9.01 15.89
C TYR A 230 -19.62 -7.71 16.53
N GLU A 231 -20.35 -7.80 17.66
CA GLU A 231 -20.87 -6.63 18.37
C GLU A 231 -19.76 -5.71 18.90
N PHE A 232 -18.67 -6.31 19.40
CA PHE A 232 -17.46 -5.59 19.80
C PHE A 232 -16.86 -4.79 18.65
N LEU A 233 -16.60 -5.44 17.52
CA LEU A 233 -16.07 -4.78 16.33
C LEU A 233 -17.02 -3.68 15.81
N LEU A 234 -18.31 -3.97 15.73
CA LEU A 234 -19.32 -3.03 15.25
C LEU A 234 -19.38 -1.78 16.13
N SER A 235 -19.32 -1.93 17.45
CA SER A 235 -19.33 -0.81 18.39
C SER A 235 -18.09 0.08 18.22
N ALA A 236 -16.89 -0.53 18.17
CA ALA A 236 -15.65 0.21 17.97
C ALA A 236 -15.63 0.93 16.60
N PHE A 237 -16.03 0.24 15.53
CA PHE A 237 -16.03 0.84 14.18
C PHE A 237 -17.05 1.97 14.04
N LYS A 238 -18.25 1.84 14.65
CA LYS A 238 -19.24 2.94 14.71
C LYS A 238 -18.71 4.16 15.44
N ASN A 239 -18.02 3.97 16.57
CA ASN A 239 -17.43 5.05 17.33
C ASN A 239 -16.38 5.79 16.51
N MET A 240 -15.47 5.07 15.84
CA MET A 240 -14.49 5.67 14.95
C MET A 240 -15.14 6.37 13.75
N ALA A 241 -16.10 5.74 13.08
CA ALA A 241 -16.84 6.32 11.95
C ALA A 241 -17.58 7.61 12.33
N GLY A 242 -18.15 7.67 13.54
CA GLY A 242 -18.83 8.86 14.08
C GLY A 242 -17.91 10.06 14.24
N HIS A 243 -16.61 9.84 14.39
CA HIS A 243 -15.59 10.89 14.57
C HIS A 243 -14.68 11.06 13.35
N LEU A 244 -14.99 10.41 12.22
CA LEU A 244 -14.25 10.55 10.97
C LEU A 244 -14.84 11.69 10.12
N GLU A 245 -13.99 12.42 9.41
CA GLU A 245 -14.41 13.41 8.42
C GLU A 245 -15.20 12.77 7.27
N LYS A 246 -16.00 13.59 6.58
CA LYS A 246 -16.75 13.13 5.40
C LYS A 246 -15.79 12.66 4.32
N GLY A 247 -15.99 11.44 3.84
CA GLY A 247 -15.09 10.83 2.86
C GLY A 247 -13.78 10.32 3.47
N GLY A 248 -13.60 10.36 4.78
CA GLY A 248 -12.42 9.83 5.46
C GLY A 248 -12.24 8.34 5.21
N SER A 249 -10.99 7.91 5.05
CA SER A 249 -10.62 6.53 4.75
C SER A 249 -10.38 5.71 6.02
N ALA A 250 -10.48 4.39 5.90
CA ALA A 250 -10.22 3.44 6.98
C ALA A 250 -9.44 2.22 6.48
N TYR A 251 -8.40 1.87 7.24
CA TYR A 251 -7.62 0.64 7.08
C TYR A 251 -7.71 -0.17 8.36
N VAL A 252 -8.16 -1.42 8.25
CA VAL A 252 -8.36 -2.30 9.41
C VAL A 252 -7.64 -3.62 9.18
N PHE A 253 -6.59 -3.85 9.95
CA PHE A 253 -5.88 -5.13 9.96
C PHE A 253 -6.74 -6.21 10.61
N HIS A 254 -6.66 -7.44 10.13
CA HIS A 254 -7.42 -8.55 10.69
C HIS A 254 -6.84 -9.92 10.36
N ALA A 255 -7.24 -10.94 11.11
CA ALA A 255 -6.99 -12.32 10.71
C ALA A 255 -8.01 -12.76 9.65
N ASP A 256 -7.57 -13.50 8.64
CA ASP A 256 -8.45 -13.99 7.57
C ASP A 256 -9.53 -14.94 8.10
N THR A 257 -9.23 -15.72 9.16
CA THR A 257 -10.20 -16.61 9.83
C THR A 257 -11.43 -15.88 10.38
N GLU A 258 -11.28 -14.61 10.77
CA GLU A 258 -12.35 -13.75 11.28
C GLU A 258 -12.85 -12.75 10.23
N GLY A 259 -12.39 -12.88 9.01
CA GLY A 259 -12.67 -11.95 7.92
C GLY A 259 -14.17 -11.69 7.66
N LEU A 260 -15.04 -12.64 7.96
CA LEU A 260 -16.50 -12.46 7.86
C LEU A 260 -17.02 -11.42 8.87
N ASN A 261 -16.60 -11.54 10.16
CA ASN A 261 -17.00 -10.62 11.21
C ASN A 261 -16.47 -9.22 10.96
N PHE A 262 -15.19 -9.11 10.57
CA PHE A 262 -14.57 -7.83 10.24
C PHE A 262 -15.26 -7.12 9.07
N ARG A 263 -15.48 -7.81 7.95
CA ARG A 263 -16.15 -7.24 6.78
C ARG A 263 -17.58 -6.80 7.09
N LYS A 264 -18.33 -7.65 7.82
CA LYS A 264 -19.70 -7.35 8.20
C LYS A 264 -19.76 -6.14 9.14
N ALA A 265 -18.96 -6.10 10.20
CA ALA A 265 -18.89 -4.97 11.12
C ALA A 265 -18.46 -3.67 10.43
N PHE A 266 -17.49 -3.73 9.51
CA PHE A 266 -17.03 -2.60 8.73
C PHE A 266 -18.15 -1.98 7.88
N ILE A 267 -18.89 -2.82 7.15
CA ILE A 267 -20.01 -2.37 6.31
C ILE A 267 -21.16 -1.83 7.18
N ASP A 268 -21.51 -2.54 8.25
CA ASP A 268 -22.63 -2.17 9.14
C ASP A 268 -22.30 -0.93 10.00
N ALA A 269 -21.02 -0.55 10.14
CA ALA A 269 -20.59 0.71 10.72
C ALA A 269 -20.71 1.91 9.76
N GLY A 270 -21.06 1.67 8.48
CA GLY A 270 -21.32 2.70 7.48
C GLY A 270 -20.19 2.96 6.50
N PHE A 271 -19.14 2.14 6.52
CA PHE A 271 -18.06 2.25 5.53
C PHE A 271 -18.44 1.56 4.20
N HIS A 272 -18.03 2.16 3.12
CA HIS A 272 -17.95 1.48 1.84
C HIS A 272 -16.68 0.63 1.82
N LEU A 273 -16.83 -0.68 1.71
CA LEU A 273 -15.69 -1.58 1.54
C LEU A 273 -15.21 -1.48 0.08
N SER A 274 -14.07 -0.84 -0.12
CA SER A 274 -13.48 -0.62 -1.44
C SER A 274 -12.56 -1.78 -1.87
N GLY A 275 -11.83 -2.38 -0.92
CA GLY A 275 -10.93 -3.47 -1.20
C GLY A 275 -10.41 -4.17 0.04
N CYS A 276 -9.61 -5.20 -0.18
CA CYS A 276 -8.83 -5.87 0.84
C CYS A 276 -7.38 -5.91 0.36
N CYS A 277 -6.52 -5.17 1.05
CA CYS A 277 -5.09 -5.21 0.80
C CYS A 277 -4.47 -6.39 1.55
N ILE A 278 -3.36 -6.89 1.07
CA ILE A 278 -2.68 -8.06 1.62
C ILE A 278 -1.25 -7.68 1.95
N TRP A 279 -0.94 -7.57 3.25
CA TRP A 279 0.43 -7.46 3.67
C TRP A 279 1.12 -8.83 3.58
N VAL A 280 2.08 -8.95 2.68
CA VAL A 280 2.91 -10.15 2.51
C VAL A 280 4.13 -10.04 3.41
N LYS A 281 4.33 -11.07 4.26
CA LYS A 281 5.45 -11.14 5.21
C LYS A 281 6.63 -11.86 4.57
N ASN A 282 7.83 -11.47 4.91
CA ASN A 282 9.07 -12.13 4.48
C ASN A 282 9.27 -13.55 5.06
N SER A 283 8.48 -13.95 6.07
CA SER A 283 8.52 -15.27 6.68
C SER A 283 7.13 -15.78 6.99
N LEU A 284 6.91 -17.08 6.84
CA LEU A 284 5.69 -17.75 7.25
C LEU A 284 5.57 -17.81 8.78
N VAL A 285 4.33 -17.90 9.27
CA VAL A 285 4.02 -18.18 10.67
C VAL A 285 3.70 -19.67 10.78
N LEU A 286 4.58 -20.41 11.44
CA LEU A 286 4.40 -21.86 11.63
C LEU A 286 3.19 -22.12 12.54
N GLY A 287 2.22 -22.88 12.05
CA GLY A 287 0.99 -23.22 12.73
C GLY A 287 0.57 -24.67 12.48
N ARG A 288 -0.63 -25.04 12.95
CA ARG A 288 -1.21 -26.38 12.77
C ARG A 288 -2.04 -26.53 11.49
N SER A 289 -2.14 -25.47 10.68
CA SER A 289 -2.88 -25.45 9.41
C SER A 289 -2.09 -26.17 8.32
N ASP A 290 -2.77 -26.72 7.32
CA ASP A 290 -2.15 -27.33 6.12
C ASP A 290 -1.35 -26.30 5.33
N TYR A 291 -1.88 -25.08 5.20
CA TYR A 291 -1.19 -23.93 4.63
C TYR A 291 -0.71 -22.99 5.73
N GLN A 292 0.55 -22.61 5.69
CA GLN A 292 1.13 -21.68 6.68
C GLN A 292 0.86 -20.22 6.27
N TRP A 293 0.45 -19.43 7.24
CA TRP A 293 0.15 -18.02 7.02
C TRP A 293 1.41 -17.21 6.74
N GLN A 294 1.44 -16.53 5.60
CA GLN A 294 2.52 -15.62 5.20
C GLN A 294 1.99 -14.22 4.89
N HIS A 295 0.75 -13.94 5.25
CA HIS A 295 0.12 -12.65 4.99
C HIS A 295 -0.83 -12.24 6.11
N GLU A 296 -1.16 -10.95 6.13
CA GLU A 296 -2.29 -10.40 6.87
C GLU A 296 -3.16 -9.56 5.94
N PRO A 297 -4.48 -9.75 5.94
CA PRO A 297 -5.40 -8.92 5.20
C PRO A 297 -5.67 -7.61 5.92
N VAL A 298 -5.89 -6.53 5.14
CA VAL A 298 -6.22 -5.19 5.60
C VAL A 298 -7.44 -4.70 4.85
N LEU A 299 -8.56 -4.51 5.52
CA LEU A 299 -9.75 -3.91 4.89
C LEU A 299 -9.45 -2.46 4.56
N TYR A 300 -9.76 -2.07 3.35
CA TYR A 300 -9.69 -0.68 2.90
C TYR A 300 -11.08 -0.19 2.49
N GLY A 301 -11.44 0.97 2.97
CA GLY A 301 -12.68 1.63 2.58
C GLY A 301 -12.75 3.08 3.07
N PHE A 302 -13.91 3.71 2.89
CA PHE A 302 -14.13 5.12 3.23
C PHE A 302 -15.61 5.39 3.49
N LEU A 303 -15.92 6.53 4.13
CA LEU A 303 -17.31 6.98 4.27
C LEU A 303 -17.82 7.57 2.95
N GLN A 304 -18.96 7.09 2.45
CA GLN A 304 -19.57 7.56 1.18
C GLN A 304 -20.28 8.92 1.28
N ASN A 305 -20.16 9.60 2.39
CA ASN A 305 -20.84 10.89 2.64
C ASN A 305 -20.04 12.12 2.17
N GLY A 306 -18.93 11.89 1.43
CA GLY A 306 -18.04 12.91 0.92
C GLY A 306 -17.03 12.37 -0.08
N LYS A 307 -16.21 13.26 -0.66
CA LYS A 307 -15.10 12.87 -1.52
C LYS A 307 -13.97 12.34 -0.63
N HIS A 308 -13.51 11.10 -0.86
CA HIS A 308 -12.38 10.57 -0.14
C HIS A 308 -11.06 11.24 -0.60
N PHE A 309 -10.13 11.35 0.33
CA PHE A 309 -8.78 11.83 0.04
C PHE A 309 -7.93 10.68 -0.51
N TRP A 310 -7.24 10.97 -1.60
CA TRP A 310 -6.17 10.15 -2.14
C TRP A 310 -5.02 11.09 -2.51
N SER A 311 -3.82 10.81 -2.02
CA SER A 311 -2.65 11.65 -2.25
C SER A 311 -2.30 11.69 -3.74
N LYS A 312 -1.95 12.86 -4.23
CA LYS A 312 -1.47 13.00 -5.61
C LYS A 312 -0.13 12.27 -5.81
N ASN A 313 0.68 12.22 -4.77
CA ASN A 313 1.98 11.54 -4.78
C ASN A 313 1.82 10.00 -4.72
N ALA A 314 0.66 9.47 -4.33
CA ALA A 314 0.42 8.03 -4.32
C ALA A 314 0.25 7.43 -5.73
N GLY A 315 0.05 8.26 -6.78
CA GLY A 315 -0.19 7.77 -8.13
C GLY A 315 -1.46 6.91 -8.27
N ARG A 316 -1.59 6.19 -9.37
CA ARG A 316 -2.71 5.28 -9.66
C ARG A 316 -2.29 3.81 -9.77
N SER A 317 -1.00 3.52 -9.67
CA SER A 317 -0.39 2.19 -9.79
C SER A 317 -0.37 1.40 -8.48
N GLN A 318 -0.88 1.96 -7.37
CA GLN A 318 -0.90 1.30 -6.07
C GLN A 318 -1.68 0.00 -6.13
N THR A 319 -1.06 -1.09 -5.65
CA THR A 319 -1.66 -2.42 -5.68
C THR A 319 -2.20 -2.84 -4.33
N THR A 320 -3.03 -3.88 -4.32
CA THR A 320 -3.51 -4.49 -3.07
C THR A 320 -2.51 -5.44 -2.43
N ILE A 321 -1.36 -5.68 -3.03
CA ILE A 321 -0.29 -6.54 -2.49
C ILE A 321 0.81 -5.63 -1.93
N TRP A 322 1.05 -5.75 -0.62
CA TRP A 322 1.99 -4.93 0.12
C TRP A 322 3.15 -5.78 0.63
N ASN A 323 4.34 -5.55 0.12
CA ASN A 323 5.56 -6.29 0.50
C ASN A 323 6.37 -5.44 1.47
N PHE A 324 6.19 -5.70 2.78
CA PHE A 324 6.95 -5.07 3.84
C PHE A 324 7.54 -6.11 4.76
N ASP A 325 8.82 -5.98 5.05
CA ASP A 325 9.52 -6.89 5.93
C ASP A 325 9.11 -6.70 7.39
N LYS A 326 9.07 -7.78 8.16
CA LYS A 326 8.99 -7.66 9.62
C LYS A 326 10.31 -7.16 10.18
N PRO A 327 10.28 -6.31 11.23
CA PRO A 327 11.50 -5.86 11.90
C PRO A 327 12.38 -7.05 12.33
N LYS A 328 13.66 -7.02 12.01
CA LYS A 328 14.60 -8.12 12.28
C LYS A 328 14.96 -8.27 13.77
N LYS A 329 14.85 -7.20 14.56
CA LYS A 329 15.32 -7.15 15.97
C LYS A 329 14.29 -7.58 17.00
N ASN A 330 12.99 -7.44 16.73
CA ASN A 330 11.93 -7.81 17.67
C ASN A 330 11.54 -9.30 17.59
N LYS A 331 12.51 -10.20 17.83
CA LYS A 331 12.25 -11.65 17.81
C LYS A 331 11.25 -12.13 18.86
N ASN A 332 11.01 -11.37 19.92
CA ASN A 332 10.21 -11.74 21.07
C ASN A 332 8.77 -11.20 21.06
N HIS A 333 8.43 -10.25 20.16
CA HIS A 333 7.07 -9.70 20.07
C HIS A 333 6.53 -9.70 18.64
N PRO A 334 5.76 -10.75 18.27
CA PRO A 334 5.26 -10.95 16.92
C PRO A 334 4.13 -9.98 16.51
N THR A 335 3.66 -9.12 17.42
CA THR A 335 2.44 -8.31 17.23
C THR A 335 2.68 -6.84 16.81
N SER A 336 3.90 -6.30 16.95
CA SER A 336 4.20 -4.94 16.47
C SER A 336 4.19 -4.87 14.94
N LYS A 337 3.44 -3.92 14.39
CA LYS A 337 3.46 -3.64 12.94
C LYS A 337 4.71 -2.82 12.58
N PRO A 338 5.37 -3.10 11.45
CA PRO A 338 6.44 -2.24 10.92
C PRO A 338 5.94 -0.80 10.71
N LEU A 339 6.75 0.19 11.05
CA LEU A 339 6.36 1.60 10.86
C LEU A 339 6.21 1.93 9.38
N GLU A 340 7.08 1.39 8.54
CA GLU A 340 7.02 1.53 7.08
C GLU A 340 5.71 1.00 6.50
N LEU A 341 5.22 -0.15 6.97
CA LEU A 341 3.92 -0.71 6.57
C LEU A 341 2.76 0.25 6.88
N LEU A 342 2.79 0.91 8.06
CA LEU A 342 1.74 1.84 8.45
C LEU A 342 1.85 3.19 7.72
N ALA A 343 3.07 3.64 7.45
CA ALA A 343 3.34 4.89 6.75
C ALA A 343 2.80 4.88 5.32
N TYR A 344 2.83 3.73 4.65
CA TYR A 344 2.34 3.58 3.30
C TYR A 344 0.84 3.97 3.13
N PRO A 345 -0.13 3.34 3.81
CA PRO A 345 -1.53 3.76 3.72
C PRO A 345 -1.78 5.16 4.33
N ILE A 346 -1.01 5.57 5.35
CA ILE A 346 -1.11 6.92 5.94
C ILE A 346 -0.72 7.97 4.89
N GLY A 347 0.36 7.78 4.16
CA GLY A 347 0.81 8.66 3.09
C GLY A 347 -0.18 8.73 1.93
N ASN A 348 -0.78 7.59 1.55
CA ASN A 348 -1.74 7.51 0.46
C ASN A 348 -3.08 8.21 0.78
N SER A 349 -3.55 8.14 2.03
CA SER A 349 -4.91 8.55 2.41
C SER A 349 -5.00 9.69 3.41
N SER A 350 -3.88 10.39 3.69
CA SER A 350 -3.87 11.58 4.54
C SER A 350 -2.81 12.60 4.10
N SER A 351 -3.09 13.87 4.35
CA SER A 351 -2.10 14.95 4.19
C SER A 351 -1.29 15.14 5.48
N GLU A 352 -0.20 15.89 5.40
CA GLU A 352 0.52 16.35 6.58
C GLU A 352 -0.42 17.10 7.54
N ASN A 353 -0.16 16.98 8.84
CA ASN A 353 -0.97 17.48 9.94
C ASN A 353 -2.41 16.94 10.01
N ALA A 354 -2.76 15.94 9.18
CA ALA A 354 -4.02 15.22 9.30
C ALA A 354 -4.08 14.44 10.62
N ILE A 355 -5.28 14.34 11.20
CA ILE A 355 -5.52 13.52 12.38
C ILE A 355 -5.79 12.07 11.93
N VAL A 356 -4.98 11.17 12.45
CA VAL A 356 -5.13 9.72 12.31
C VAL A 356 -5.65 9.17 13.63
N ILE A 357 -6.74 8.41 13.60
CA ILE A 357 -7.28 7.74 14.79
C ILE A 357 -6.95 6.25 14.76
N ASP A 358 -6.47 5.76 15.91
CA ASP A 358 -6.25 4.35 16.19
C ASP A 358 -6.76 4.03 17.60
N THR A 359 -7.87 3.29 17.72
CA THR A 359 -8.46 2.97 19.00
C THR A 359 -7.96 1.66 19.63
N PHE A 360 -6.91 1.08 19.05
CA PHE A 360 -6.23 -0.13 19.52
C PHE A 360 -4.71 0.06 19.43
N GLY A 361 -4.20 0.97 20.25
CA GLY A 361 -2.83 1.51 20.16
C GLY A 361 -1.71 0.49 20.32
N GLY A 362 -1.94 -0.59 21.07
CA GLY A 362 -0.99 -1.68 21.29
C GLY A 362 0.38 -1.17 21.75
N SER A 363 1.41 -1.43 20.95
CA SER A 363 2.79 -0.97 21.21
C SER A 363 3.08 0.47 20.76
N GLY A 364 2.11 1.18 20.17
CA GLY A 364 2.27 2.57 19.72
C GLY A 364 2.82 2.76 18.32
N SER A 365 2.87 1.71 17.48
CA SER A 365 3.41 1.83 16.13
C SER A 365 2.72 2.90 15.29
N THR A 366 1.38 3.02 15.38
CA THR A 366 0.63 4.08 14.67
C THR A 366 1.04 5.48 15.13
N LEU A 367 1.26 5.69 16.44
CA LEU A 367 1.69 6.99 16.98
C LEU A 367 3.08 7.34 16.46
N MET A 368 4.04 6.40 16.52
CA MET A 368 5.41 6.61 16.03
C MET A 368 5.43 6.91 14.53
N THR A 369 4.66 6.14 13.73
CA THR A 369 4.53 6.42 12.30
C THR A 369 3.97 7.83 12.02
N CYS A 370 2.96 8.26 12.78
CA CYS A 370 2.39 9.60 12.63
C CYS A 370 3.39 10.69 13.00
N GLU A 371 4.23 10.48 14.02
CA GLU A 371 5.29 11.43 14.38
C GLU A 371 6.29 11.57 13.25
N GLN A 372 6.83 10.47 12.75
CA GLN A 372 7.84 10.47 11.69
C GLN A 372 7.31 10.99 10.34
N THR A 373 6.01 10.81 10.07
CA THR A 373 5.38 11.22 8.81
C THR A 373 4.64 12.57 8.88
N ASN A 374 4.84 13.37 9.92
CA ASN A 374 4.17 14.65 10.13
C ASN A 374 2.63 14.58 10.21
N ARG A 375 2.07 13.48 10.73
CA ARG A 375 0.64 13.35 11.06
C ARG A 375 0.42 13.50 12.57
N ILE A 376 -0.83 13.69 12.97
CA ILE A 376 -1.23 13.78 14.38
C ILE A 376 -1.98 12.51 14.73
N CYS A 377 -1.48 11.74 15.70
CA CYS A 377 -2.14 10.52 16.14
C CYS A 377 -3.05 10.79 17.35
N TYR A 378 -4.30 10.32 17.27
CA TYR A 378 -5.20 10.21 18.40
C TYR A 378 -5.42 8.72 18.65
N THR A 379 -4.73 8.18 19.66
CA THR A 379 -4.73 6.74 19.94
C THR A 379 -5.37 6.41 21.27
N MET A 380 -5.94 5.21 21.36
CA MET A 380 -6.52 4.66 22.57
C MET A 380 -5.97 3.27 22.84
N GLU A 381 -5.74 2.97 24.11
CA GLU A 381 -5.31 1.66 24.56
C GLU A 381 -6.08 1.29 25.84
N ILE A 382 -6.60 0.06 25.91
CA ILE A 382 -7.40 -0.38 27.04
C ILE A 382 -6.54 -0.84 28.22
N ASP A 383 -5.31 -1.23 27.95
CA ASP A 383 -4.38 -1.74 28.92
C ASP A 383 -3.45 -0.63 29.44
N GLU A 384 -3.50 -0.35 30.73
CA GLU A 384 -2.70 0.67 31.40
C GLU A 384 -1.19 0.44 31.20
N LYS A 385 -0.78 -0.82 31.14
CA LYS A 385 0.61 -1.22 30.94
C LYS A 385 1.07 -0.87 29.51
N TYR A 386 0.28 -1.27 28.50
CA TYR A 386 0.58 -0.90 27.09
C TYR A 386 0.48 0.60 26.85
N ALA A 387 -0.48 1.29 27.49
CA ALA A 387 -0.54 2.75 27.42
C ALA A 387 0.72 3.42 28.02
N SER A 388 1.27 2.86 29.11
CA SER A 388 2.55 3.30 29.68
C SER A 388 3.72 3.03 28.72
N VAL A 389 3.70 1.91 28.02
CA VAL A 389 4.69 1.54 27.00
C VAL A 389 4.69 2.52 25.82
N ILE A 390 3.51 2.91 25.31
CA ILE A 390 3.39 3.90 24.23
C ILE A 390 4.09 5.22 24.59
N LEU A 391 3.88 5.69 25.83
CA LEU A 391 4.50 6.93 26.31
C LEU A 391 6.02 6.81 26.45
N ARG A 392 6.50 5.67 26.98
CA ARG A 392 7.96 5.41 27.08
C ARG A 392 8.59 5.36 25.70
N ARG A 393 7.99 4.65 24.74
CA ARG A 393 8.48 4.56 23.37
C ARG A 393 8.59 5.94 22.70
N TYR A 394 7.54 6.75 22.82
CA TYR A 394 7.57 8.10 22.26
C TYR A 394 8.68 8.96 22.85
N VAL A 395 8.84 8.94 24.19
CA VAL A 395 9.86 9.75 24.85
C VAL A 395 11.27 9.25 24.54
N GLU A 396 11.47 7.92 24.46
CA GLU A 396 12.76 7.32 24.14
C GLU A 396 13.22 7.64 22.72
N ASP A 397 12.29 7.59 21.75
CA ASP A 397 12.60 7.86 20.34
C ASP A 397 12.77 9.35 20.04
N THR A 398 11.94 10.22 20.66
CA THR A 398 11.91 11.65 20.32
C THR A 398 12.71 12.54 21.26
N ASP A 399 13.16 12.04 22.42
CA ASP A 399 13.76 12.81 23.55
C ASP A 399 12.89 13.99 24.01
N ASN A 400 11.54 13.89 23.87
CA ASN A 400 10.60 14.98 24.07
C ASN A 400 9.71 14.79 25.32
N ALA A 401 10.31 14.44 26.46
CA ALA A 401 9.58 14.24 27.72
C ALA A 401 8.88 15.52 28.24
N GLU A 402 9.38 16.69 27.91
CA GLU A 402 8.89 17.98 28.38
C GLU A 402 7.50 18.33 27.82
N ASN A 403 7.10 17.74 26.69
CA ASN A 403 5.78 17.94 26.07
C ASN A 403 4.84 16.74 26.29
N VAL A 404 5.16 15.86 27.26
CA VAL A 404 4.32 14.71 27.62
C VAL A 404 3.75 14.91 29.03
N TYR A 405 2.42 14.98 29.12
CA TYR A 405 1.74 15.20 30.38
C TYR A 405 0.30 14.69 30.37
N VAL A 406 -0.25 14.48 31.56
CA VAL A 406 -1.65 14.17 31.80
C VAL A 406 -2.30 15.25 32.72
N ILE A 407 -3.61 15.41 32.61
CA ILE A 407 -4.39 16.19 33.56
C ILE A 407 -5.24 15.23 34.39
N ARG A 408 -4.89 15.05 35.66
CA ARG A 408 -5.66 14.29 36.66
C ARG A 408 -6.23 15.21 37.71
N ASN A 409 -7.51 15.09 37.99
CA ASN A 409 -8.22 15.93 39.00
C ASN A 409 -8.01 17.45 38.85
N GLY A 410 -7.76 17.90 37.59
CA GLY A 410 -7.51 19.31 37.28
C GLY A 410 -6.04 19.74 37.46
N GLU A 411 -5.15 18.84 37.86
CA GLU A 411 -3.73 19.12 38.02
C GLU A 411 -2.94 18.54 36.82
N LYS A 412 -2.00 19.32 36.29
CA LYS A 412 -1.08 18.88 35.23
C LYS A 412 0.07 18.11 35.86
N MET A 413 0.21 16.85 35.49
CA MET A 413 1.29 15.96 35.92
C MET A 413 2.18 15.63 34.72
N MET A 414 3.47 15.85 34.87
CA MET A 414 4.44 15.58 33.79
C MET A 414 4.82 14.11 33.76
N TYR A 415 5.07 13.58 32.55
CA TYR A 415 5.58 12.23 32.35
C TYR A 415 6.81 11.94 33.20
N SER A 416 7.80 12.86 33.19
CA SER A 416 9.06 12.71 33.91
C SER A 416 8.91 12.57 35.44
N ASP A 417 7.88 13.18 36.00
CA ASP A 417 7.64 13.13 37.45
C ASP A 417 6.98 11.78 37.81
N LEU A 418 5.96 11.37 37.06
CA LEU A 418 5.26 10.11 37.28
C LEU A 418 6.16 8.89 37.06
N VAL A 419 7.03 8.90 36.04
CA VAL A 419 7.99 7.82 35.80
C VAL A 419 9.01 7.71 36.92
N LYS A 420 9.53 8.86 37.44
CA LYS A 420 10.44 8.85 38.57
C LYS A 420 9.81 8.28 39.84
N GLU A 421 8.55 8.63 40.11
CA GLU A 421 7.81 8.12 41.26
C GLU A 421 7.66 6.61 41.24
N VAL A 422 7.33 6.02 40.08
CA VAL A 422 7.09 4.57 39.98
C VAL A 422 8.36 3.74 39.78
N ASP A 423 9.37 4.26 39.04
CA ASP A 423 10.60 3.50 38.74
C ASP A 423 11.64 3.59 39.88
N PHE A 424 11.65 4.68 40.67
CA PHE A 424 12.66 4.92 41.71
C PHE A 424 12.09 4.99 43.14
N GLY A 425 10.77 4.93 43.29
CA GLY A 425 10.07 5.10 44.57
C GLY A 425 10.06 6.57 45.03
N ASP A 426 9.11 6.91 45.91
CA ASP A 426 9.06 8.23 46.51
C ASP A 426 10.34 8.45 47.36
N GLY A 427 11.24 9.28 46.85
CA GLY A 427 12.54 9.58 47.48
C GLY A 427 12.45 10.32 48.79
N THR A 428 11.47 9.97 49.64
CA THR A 428 11.34 10.45 51.01
C THR A 428 11.76 9.37 52.01
N THR A 429 13.07 9.15 52.08
CA THR A 429 13.70 8.66 53.32
C THR A 429 15.05 9.33 53.51
N GLU A 430 15.04 10.26 54.44
CA GLU A 430 16.07 10.95 55.21
C GLU A 430 16.63 12.24 54.67
#